data_7146e6b379980ac9e581595639117b8a
#
_entry.id   7146e6b379980ac9e581595639117b8a
#
_cell.length_a   1.000
_cell.length_b   1.000
_cell.length_c   1.000
_cell.angle_alpha   90.00
_cell.angle_beta   90.00
_cell.angle_gamma   90.00
#
_symmetry.space_group_name_H-M   'P 1'
#
loop_
_entity.id
_entity.type
_entity.pdbx_description
1 polymer ?
#
loop_
_entity_poly.entity_id
_entity_poly.type
_entity_poly.pdbx_seq_one_letter_code
_entity_poly.pdbx_strand_id
1 'polypeptide(L)'
;MNVRVGTVSHGDCLKGMAAMKAGSVDLAFADPPFNIGYEYDAYDDRQEHETYLDWSRKWIKAIHRVLEPHGTFWLAIGDEYAAELKLIAQNDAGFHCRSWVIWYYTFGVHCTQKFTRSHAHLFHFVKDPENFTFNADAVRVPSA
;
A
#
# COMPACT_ATOMS: atom_id res chain seq x y z
N MET A 1 -3.09 16.33 -15.98
CA MET A 1 -1.68 15.92 -16.21
C MET A 1 -1.76 14.60 -16.98
N ASN A 2 -1.18 14.52 -18.18
CA ASN A 2 -1.10 13.24 -18.88
C ASN A 2 -0.01 12.41 -18.21
N VAL A 3 -0.39 11.28 -17.61
CA VAL A 3 0.57 10.32 -17.06
C VAL A 3 1.37 9.75 -18.23
N ARG A 4 2.67 9.98 -18.24
CA ARG A 4 3.57 9.39 -19.23
C ARG A 4 4.10 8.07 -18.70
N VAL A 5 3.97 7.02 -19.47
CA VAL A 5 4.55 5.71 -19.16
C VAL A 5 6.07 5.83 -19.05
N GLY A 6 6.67 5.16 -18.05
CA GLY A 6 8.12 5.15 -17.85
C GLY A 6 8.69 6.46 -17.27
N THR A 7 7.88 7.27 -16.58
CA THR A 7 8.35 8.50 -15.92
C THR A 7 8.17 8.43 -14.40
N VAL A 8 9.08 9.11 -13.69
CA VAL A 8 8.94 9.37 -12.25
C VAL A 8 8.50 10.82 -12.07
N SER A 9 7.49 11.04 -11.25
CA SER A 9 6.98 12.38 -10.95
C SER A 9 7.11 12.66 -9.46
N HIS A 10 7.77 13.77 -9.10
CA HIS A 10 7.81 14.24 -7.72
C HIS A 10 6.60 15.13 -7.43
N GLY A 11 5.93 14.90 -6.31
CA GLY A 11 4.77 15.70 -5.88
C GLY A 11 3.81 14.98 -4.95
N ASP A 12 2.75 15.67 -4.58
CA ASP A 12 1.65 15.13 -3.77
C ASP A 12 0.88 14.07 -4.57
N CYS A 13 0.86 12.84 -4.06
CA CYS A 13 0.19 11.70 -4.69
C CYS A 13 -1.33 11.93 -4.87
N LEU A 14 -1.99 12.63 -3.95
CA LEU A 14 -3.42 12.94 -4.05
C LEU A 14 -3.71 13.86 -5.24
N LYS A 15 -2.88 14.90 -5.43
CA LYS A 15 -2.99 15.79 -6.59
C LYS A 15 -2.67 15.05 -7.89
N GLY A 16 -1.64 14.21 -7.87
CA GLY A 16 -1.28 13.38 -9.01
C GLY A 16 -2.42 12.47 -9.43
N MET A 17 -2.93 11.68 -8.50
CA MET A 17 -4.06 10.76 -8.77
C MET A 17 -5.34 11.49 -9.15
N ALA A 18 -5.64 12.66 -8.56
CA ALA A 18 -6.82 13.45 -8.93
C ALA A 18 -6.86 13.84 -10.41
N ALA A 19 -5.68 14.04 -11.01
CA ALA A 19 -5.53 14.37 -12.43
C ALA A 19 -5.61 13.14 -13.36
N MET A 20 -5.58 11.92 -12.81
CA MET A 20 -5.67 10.69 -13.60
C MET A 20 -7.12 10.33 -13.90
N LYS A 21 -7.36 9.70 -15.05
CA LYS A 21 -8.67 9.13 -15.41
C LYS A 21 -8.98 7.98 -14.44
N ALA A 22 -10.24 7.88 -14.00
CA ALA A 22 -10.70 6.73 -13.24
C ALA A 22 -10.59 5.45 -14.08
N GLY A 23 -10.20 4.33 -13.44
CA GLY A 23 -10.06 3.06 -14.12
C GLY A 23 -9.01 3.06 -15.25
N SER A 24 -7.84 3.67 -15.00
CA SER A 24 -6.78 3.77 -16.01
C SER A 24 -5.45 3.15 -15.57
N VAL A 25 -5.43 2.46 -14.44
CA VAL A 25 -4.24 1.86 -13.84
C VAL A 25 -4.50 0.39 -13.57
N ASP A 26 -3.64 -0.48 -14.07
CA ASP A 26 -3.75 -1.93 -13.89
C ASP A 26 -3.23 -2.38 -12.53
N LEU A 27 -2.17 -1.72 -12.03
CA LEU A 27 -1.52 -2.07 -10.78
C LEU A 27 -1.07 -0.80 -10.04
N ALA A 28 -1.36 -0.74 -8.76
CA ALA A 28 -0.80 0.25 -7.85
C ALA A 28 0.05 -0.46 -6.77
N PHE A 29 1.21 0.11 -6.47
CA PHE A 29 2.01 -0.25 -5.32
C PHE A 29 2.19 0.99 -4.45
N ALA A 30 1.87 0.90 -3.16
CA ALA A 30 2.09 1.97 -2.20
C ALA A 30 3.03 1.49 -1.09
N ASP A 31 4.04 2.31 -0.83
CA ASP A 31 4.96 2.21 0.30
C ASP A 31 4.96 3.58 1.01
N PRO A 32 3.90 3.87 1.79
CA PRO A 32 3.76 5.16 2.45
C PRO A 32 4.74 5.29 3.62
N PRO A 33 5.00 6.51 4.12
CA PRO A 33 5.64 6.70 5.42
C PRO A 33 4.89 5.93 6.49
N PHE A 34 5.62 5.24 7.41
CA PHE A 34 5.04 4.32 8.39
C PHE A 34 4.57 5.01 9.68
N ASN A 35 4.77 6.31 9.79
CA ASN A 35 4.45 7.13 10.97
C ASN A 35 5.14 6.62 12.26
N ILE A 36 6.41 6.24 12.13
CA ILE A 36 7.26 5.70 13.20
C ILE A 36 8.34 6.68 13.67
N GLY A 37 8.32 7.90 13.15
CA GLY A 37 9.26 8.97 13.49
C GLY A 37 10.55 8.90 12.68
N TYR A 38 10.54 8.38 11.47
CA TYR A 38 11.67 8.45 10.57
C TYR A 38 11.88 9.90 10.10
N GLU A 39 13.15 10.34 10.03
CA GLU A 39 13.48 11.70 9.59
C GLU A 39 13.49 11.78 8.06
N TYR A 40 12.48 12.46 7.48
CA TYR A 40 12.40 12.82 6.08
C TYR A 40 12.67 14.31 5.90
N ASP A 41 13.18 14.72 4.73
CA ASP A 41 13.52 16.13 4.45
C ASP A 41 12.31 17.09 4.49
N ALA A 42 11.13 16.61 4.11
CA ALA A 42 9.95 17.46 3.95
C ALA A 42 8.64 16.83 4.48
N TYR A 43 8.72 15.72 5.19
CA TYR A 43 7.55 15.02 5.72
C TYR A 43 7.72 14.74 7.20
N ASP A 44 6.71 15.08 8.01
CA ASP A 44 6.65 14.73 9.42
C ASP A 44 6.07 13.32 9.62
N ASP A 45 6.95 12.37 9.95
CA ASP A 45 6.61 10.97 10.21
C ASP A 45 6.16 10.72 11.66
N ARG A 46 5.79 11.77 12.38
CA ARG A 46 5.22 11.71 13.75
C ARG A 46 3.86 12.38 13.79
N GLN A 47 3.04 12.12 12.78
CA GLN A 47 1.69 12.66 12.77
C GLN A 47 0.86 12.06 13.89
N GLU A 48 -0.10 12.83 14.36
CA GLU A 48 -1.12 12.36 15.28
C GLU A 48 -1.91 11.23 14.60
N HIS A 49 -2.28 10.21 15.38
CA HIS A 49 -2.88 8.95 14.91
C HIS A 49 -4.05 9.16 13.93
N GLU A 50 -5.05 9.93 14.35
CA GLU A 50 -6.24 10.18 13.51
C GLU A 50 -5.90 10.97 12.23
N THR A 51 -4.95 11.89 12.32
CA THR A 51 -4.48 12.65 11.15
C THR A 51 -3.83 11.74 10.11
N TYR A 52 -3.00 10.80 10.54
CA TYR A 52 -2.38 9.81 9.68
C TYR A 52 -3.41 8.87 9.04
N LEU A 53 -4.39 8.40 9.82
CA LEU A 53 -5.46 7.54 9.30
C LEU A 53 -6.37 8.29 8.30
N ASP A 54 -6.71 9.55 8.57
CA ASP A 54 -7.50 10.36 7.65
C ASP A 54 -6.79 10.64 6.33
N TRP A 55 -5.49 10.92 6.39
CA TRP A 55 -4.65 11.05 5.20
C TRP A 55 -4.59 9.72 4.45
N SER A 56 -4.37 8.61 5.15
CA SER A 56 -4.31 7.26 4.56
C SER A 56 -5.62 6.87 3.88
N ARG A 57 -6.74 7.17 4.48
CA ARG A 57 -8.08 6.96 3.89
C ARG A 57 -8.23 7.69 2.55
N LYS A 58 -7.71 8.90 2.44
CA LYS A 58 -7.80 9.71 1.21
C LYS A 58 -7.02 9.09 0.06
N TRP A 59 -5.74 8.72 0.28
CA TRP A 59 -4.94 8.16 -0.81
C TRP A 59 -5.34 6.73 -1.16
N ILE A 60 -5.78 5.90 -0.20
CA ILE A 60 -6.30 4.55 -0.50
C ILE A 60 -7.56 4.64 -1.38
N LYS A 61 -8.50 5.54 -1.07
CA LYS A 61 -9.67 5.81 -1.91
C LYS A 61 -9.29 6.34 -3.30
N ALA A 62 -8.27 7.19 -3.37
CA ALA A 62 -7.78 7.69 -4.66
C ALA A 62 -7.18 6.57 -5.52
N ILE A 63 -6.43 5.63 -4.93
CA ILE A 63 -5.95 4.43 -5.62
C ILE A 63 -7.13 3.60 -6.14
N HIS A 64 -8.13 3.33 -5.28
CA HIS A 64 -9.32 2.58 -5.71
C HIS A 64 -10.00 3.23 -6.92
N ARG A 65 -10.12 4.55 -6.95
CA ARG A 65 -10.73 5.27 -8.08
C ARG A 65 -9.93 5.12 -9.39
N VAL A 66 -8.60 5.19 -9.34
CA VAL A 66 -7.77 5.14 -10.56
C VAL A 66 -7.53 3.74 -11.07
N LEU A 67 -7.62 2.72 -10.22
CA LEU A 67 -7.48 1.32 -10.64
C LEU A 67 -8.63 0.86 -11.53
N GLU A 68 -8.30 0.06 -12.54
CA GLU A 68 -9.26 -0.68 -13.35
C GLU A 68 -10.05 -1.70 -12.50
N PRO A 69 -11.22 -2.16 -12.95
CA PRO A 69 -12.00 -3.17 -12.23
C PRO A 69 -11.21 -4.44 -11.91
N HIS A 70 -10.34 -4.87 -12.81
CA HIS A 70 -9.50 -6.08 -12.66
C HIS A 70 -8.14 -5.79 -12.05
N GLY A 71 -7.89 -4.53 -11.68
CA GLY A 71 -6.62 -4.04 -11.19
C GLY A 71 -6.29 -4.51 -9.79
N THR A 72 -5.00 -4.50 -9.50
CA THR A 72 -4.43 -4.95 -8.22
C THR A 72 -3.78 -3.79 -7.47
N PHE A 73 -3.98 -3.77 -6.16
CA PHE A 73 -3.30 -2.84 -5.25
C PHE A 73 -2.44 -3.61 -4.25
N TRP A 74 -1.16 -3.29 -4.20
CA TRP A 74 -0.23 -3.75 -3.18
C TRP A 74 0.10 -2.64 -2.21
N LEU A 75 0.01 -2.93 -0.92
CA LEU A 75 0.35 -2.01 0.17
C LEU A 75 1.46 -2.62 1.01
N ALA A 76 2.62 -1.94 1.07
CA ALA A 76 3.68 -2.23 2.02
C ALA A 76 3.52 -1.34 3.26
N ILE A 77 3.59 -1.92 4.47
CA ILE A 77 3.43 -1.18 5.74
C ILE A 77 4.10 -1.91 6.90
N GLY A 78 4.51 -1.16 7.92
CA GLY A 78 4.94 -1.72 9.21
C GLY A 78 3.78 -2.23 10.06
N ASP A 79 4.10 -2.96 11.12
CA ASP A 79 3.14 -3.56 12.04
C ASP A 79 2.31 -2.53 12.82
N GLU A 80 2.83 -1.31 13.02
CA GLU A 80 2.15 -0.25 13.76
C GLU A 80 0.79 0.15 13.16
N TYR A 81 0.65 0.09 11.84
CA TYR A 81 -0.58 0.51 11.13
C TYR A 81 -1.12 -0.55 10.17
N ALA A 82 -0.58 -1.77 10.20
CA ALA A 82 -0.99 -2.84 9.30
C ALA A 82 -2.49 -3.16 9.42
N ALA A 83 -3.01 -3.24 10.64
CA ALA A 83 -4.40 -3.56 10.91
C ALA A 83 -5.34 -2.42 10.45
N GLU A 84 -5.02 -1.19 10.83
CA GLU A 84 -5.81 0.00 10.53
C GLU A 84 -5.91 0.25 9.03
N LEU A 85 -4.79 0.23 8.31
CA LEU A 85 -4.78 0.45 6.88
C LEU A 85 -5.48 -0.66 6.10
N LYS A 86 -5.35 -1.92 6.57
CA LYS A 86 -6.13 -3.03 6.02
C LYS A 86 -7.63 -2.79 6.16
N LEU A 87 -8.09 -2.37 7.34
CA LEU A 87 -9.51 -2.08 7.59
C LEU A 87 -10.00 -0.89 6.76
N ILE A 88 -9.21 0.18 6.65
CA ILE A 88 -9.51 1.33 5.78
C ILE A 88 -9.66 0.89 4.32
N ALA A 89 -8.71 0.07 3.82
CA ALA A 89 -8.78 -0.42 2.46
C ALA A 89 -10.05 -1.23 2.19
N GLN A 90 -10.45 -2.11 3.13
CA GLN A 90 -11.62 -2.96 2.98
C GLN A 90 -12.93 -2.21 3.21
N ASN A 91 -13.05 -1.51 4.35
CA ASN A 91 -14.32 -0.97 4.81
C ASN A 91 -14.63 0.40 4.21
N ASP A 92 -13.60 1.26 4.03
CA ASP A 92 -13.79 2.63 3.59
C ASP A 92 -13.57 2.82 2.09
N ALA A 93 -12.68 2.03 1.48
CA ALA A 93 -12.36 2.12 0.05
C ALA A 93 -12.99 1.02 -0.80
N GLY A 94 -13.44 -0.09 -0.21
CA GLY A 94 -14.13 -1.17 -0.91
C GLY A 94 -13.20 -2.19 -1.59
N PHE A 95 -11.97 -2.30 -1.14
CA PHE A 95 -11.07 -3.35 -1.60
C PHE A 95 -11.36 -4.70 -0.94
N HIS A 96 -10.98 -5.78 -1.62
CA HIS A 96 -10.98 -7.14 -1.09
C HIS A 96 -9.55 -7.60 -0.88
N CYS A 97 -9.19 -7.95 0.37
CA CYS A 97 -7.87 -8.48 0.70
C CYS A 97 -7.78 -9.95 0.27
N ARG A 98 -6.91 -10.26 -0.70
CA ARG A 98 -6.68 -11.63 -1.18
C ARG A 98 -5.58 -12.34 -0.42
N SER A 99 -4.53 -11.60 -0.02
CA SER A 99 -3.40 -12.17 0.69
C SER A 99 -2.78 -11.16 1.64
N TRP A 100 -2.33 -11.64 2.76
CA TRP A 100 -1.46 -10.94 3.68
C TRP A 100 -0.12 -11.64 3.65
N VAL A 101 0.84 -11.06 2.94
CA VAL A 101 2.17 -11.61 2.73
C VAL A 101 3.12 -11.01 3.74
N ILE A 102 4.00 -11.83 4.31
CA ILE A 102 5.07 -11.38 5.18
C ILE A 102 6.36 -11.31 4.36
N TRP A 103 6.91 -10.11 4.25
CA TRP A 103 8.23 -9.91 3.69
C TRP A 103 9.25 -10.03 4.80
N TYR A 104 9.81 -11.22 4.92
CA TYR A 104 10.85 -11.50 5.91
C TYR A 104 12.22 -11.04 5.44
N TYR A 105 13.01 -10.48 6.36
CA TYR A 105 14.41 -10.13 6.15
C TYR A 105 15.25 -10.51 7.38
N THR A 106 16.59 -10.65 7.19
CA THR A 106 17.50 -11.21 8.21
C THR A 106 18.20 -10.15 9.07
N PHE A 107 17.85 -8.89 8.92
CA PHE A 107 18.38 -7.79 9.72
C PHE A 107 17.27 -7.14 10.54
N GLY A 108 17.66 -6.42 11.58
CA GLY A 108 16.72 -5.69 12.44
C GLY A 108 17.46 -4.93 13.54
N VAL A 109 16.78 -4.01 14.18
CA VAL A 109 17.32 -3.27 15.32
C VAL A 109 17.22 -4.15 16.57
N HIS A 110 18.35 -4.31 17.29
CA HIS A 110 18.35 -5.02 18.56
C HIS A 110 17.40 -4.35 19.57
N CYS A 111 16.53 -5.13 20.18
CA CYS A 111 15.57 -4.68 21.17
C CYS A 111 15.80 -5.41 22.50
N THR A 112 15.71 -4.66 23.61
CA THR A 112 15.87 -5.21 24.98
C THR A 112 14.54 -5.41 25.70
N GLN A 113 13.44 -4.81 25.21
CA GLN A 113 12.13 -4.82 25.87
C GLN A 113 11.01 -5.40 25.02
N LYS A 114 11.30 -5.79 23.78
CA LYS A 114 10.35 -6.44 22.85
C LYS A 114 11.09 -7.36 21.89
N PHE A 115 10.34 -8.21 21.20
CA PHE A 115 10.91 -9.01 20.10
C PHE A 115 11.38 -8.10 18.96
N THR A 116 12.55 -8.44 18.40
CA THR A 116 13.09 -7.73 17.22
C THR A 116 12.19 -7.99 16.01
N ARG A 117 11.82 -6.92 15.33
CA ARG A 117 11.08 -7.01 14.08
C ARG A 117 12.04 -7.27 12.92
N SER A 118 11.72 -8.26 12.09
CA SER A 118 12.50 -8.63 10.90
C SER A 118 11.57 -8.91 9.71
N HIS A 119 10.49 -8.14 9.59
CA HIS A 119 9.52 -8.29 8.49
C HIS A 119 8.77 -6.98 8.24
N ALA A 120 8.20 -6.90 7.05
CA ALA A 120 7.17 -5.94 6.69
C ALA A 120 5.91 -6.67 6.19
N HIS A 121 4.79 -6.00 6.21
CA HIS A 121 3.52 -6.52 5.75
C HIS A 121 3.26 -6.05 4.32
N LEU A 122 2.90 -6.99 3.42
CA LEU A 122 2.46 -6.69 2.07
C LEU A 122 1.03 -7.20 1.91
N PHE A 123 0.09 -6.29 1.70
CA PHE A 123 -1.30 -6.65 1.43
C PHE A 123 -1.54 -6.67 -0.07
N HIS A 124 -2.11 -7.77 -0.55
CA HIS A 124 -2.63 -7.91 -1.90
C HIS A 124 -4.13 -7.65 -1.89
N PHE A 125 -4.52 -6.53 -2.48
CA PHE A 125 -5.91 -6.12 -2.61
C PHE A 125 -6.36 -6.14 -4.07
N VAL A 126 -7.65 -6.44 -4.28
CA VAL A 126 -8.32 -6.34 -5.58
C VAL A 126 -9.63 -5.57 -5.43
N LYS A 127 -10.14 -5.00 -6.52
CA LYS A 127 -11.45 -4.33 -6.54
C LYS A 127 -12.58 -5.34 -6.68
N ASP A 128 -12.45 -6.24 -7.64
CA ASP A 128 -13.42 -7.30 -7.91
C ASP A 128 -12.84 -8.65 -7.46
N PRO A 129 -13.40 -9.29 -6.43
CA PRO A 129 -12.90 -10.56 -5.93
C PRO A 129 -13.14 -11.74 -6.85
N GLU A 130 -14.08 -11.61 -7.80
CA GLU A 130 -14.45 -12.67 -8.75
C GLU A 130 -13.71 -12.53 -10.09
N ASN A 131 -13.22 -11.33 -10.40
CA ASN A 131 -12.64 -11.04 -11.71
C ASN A 131 -11.44 -10.08 -11.58
N PHE A 132 -10.27 -10.64 -11.25
CA PHE A 132 -9.01 -9.91 -11.13
C PHE A 132 -7.89 -10.63 -11.86
N THR A 133 -6.87 -9.88 -12.26
CA THR A 133 -5.70 -10.45 -12.95
C THR A 133 -4.76 -11.13 -11.94
N PHE A 134 -4.57 -12.45 -12.09
CA PHE A 134 -3.60 -13.21 -11.31
C PHE A 134 -3.01 -14.36 -12.13
N ASN A 135 -1.72 -14.28 -12.46
CA ASN A 135 -1.01 -15.25 -13.27
C ASN A 135 -0.33 -16.29 -12.37
N ALA A 136 -1.11 -17.23 -11.84
CA ALA A 136 -0.66 -18.20 -10.84
C ALA A 136 0.60 -18.98 -11.26
N ASP A 137 0.69 -19.39 -12.52
CA ASP A 137 1.83 -20.19 -13.01
C ASP A 137 3.13 -19.35 -13.10
N ALA A 138 3.02 -18.03 -13.27
CA ALA A 138 4.17 -17.13 -13.31
C ALA A 138 4.80 -16.85 -11.94
N VAL A 139 4.05 -17.06 -10.84
CA VAL A 139 4.50 -16.77 -9.47
C VAL A 139 4.76 -18.01 -8.62
N ARG A 140 4.47 -19.19 -9.15
CA ARG A 140 4.75 -20.46 -8.47
C ARG A 140 6.23 -20.74 -8.40
N VAL A 141 6.67 -21.24 -7.25
CA VAL A 141 8.00 -21.79 -7.04
C VAL A 141 7.85 -23.26 -6.63
N PRO A 142 8.84 -24.13 -6.90
CA PRO A 142 8.85 -25.49 -6.39
C PRO A 142 8.71 -25.47 -4.86
N SER A 143 7.89 -26.34 -4.31
CA SER A 143 7.86 -26.57 -2.86
C SER A 143 9.18 -27.20 -2.40
N ALA A 144 9.72 -26.68 -1.29
CA ALA A 144 10.92 -27.26 -0.66
C ALA A 144 10.62 -28.64 -0.07
#